data_069019e8352bb9fdad62f4c82100dff5
#
_entry.id   069019e8352bb9fdad62f4c82100dff5
#
_cell.length_a   1.000
_cell.length_b   1.000
_cell.length_c   1.000
_cell.angle_alpha   90.00
_cell.angle_beta   90.00
_cell.angle_gamma   90.00
#
_symmetry.space_group_name_H-M   'P 1'
#
loop_
_entity.id
_entity.type
_entity.pdbx_description
1 polymer ?
#
loop_
_entity_poly.entity_id
_entity_poly.type
_entity_poly.pdbx_seq_one_letter_code
_entity_poly.pdbx_strand_id
1 'polypeptide(L)'
;YDMKVNVQTGVSDDFWIHTPNTVPSDFPYGQFRKRGILSGWWWYNAYKQNNLKHKLIFFLHTTFTVSKDDGVGKSSYFYDYLKLLDFFAFGNIKTLAKKISYDNGMLNYLDNTANNKNNPNENYAREFLELFTILKGPQIGEGNYTNYTETDIQTTAKVFSGIKMKPNRNVIDPDTGIPMGYAKVTQHNTDSKTFSSAFNTQTIPGQSSEAGIKQELDDYVEMVFAQEETAKAYVRKIYRYFVKSEWDQEVENDIITPLSAQLIASDYNVLDVLKTLLKSKHFYDEDDLDS
;
A
#
# COMPACT_ATOMS: atom_id res chain seq x y z
N TYR A 1 6.07 14.65 -18.69
CA TYR A 1 5.88 13.78 -19.87
C TYR A 1 4.58 13.01 -19.72
N ASP A 2 3.67 13.24 -20.61
CA ASP A 2 2.40 12.52 -20.63
C ASP A 2 2.62 11.17 -21.33
N MET A 3 2.32 10.08 -20.65
CA MET A 3 2.36 8.75 -21.24
C MET A 3 1.48 8.61 -22.48
N LYS A 4 0.51 9.53 -22.62
CA LYS A 4 -0.31 9.67 -23.80
C LYS A 4 0.44 10.08 -25.04
N VAL A 5 1.50 10.74 -24.96
CA VAL A 5 2.31 11.09 -26.09
C VAL A 5 3.17 9.92 -26.49
N ASN A 6 2.66 8.83 -26.66
CA ASN A 6 3.31 7.86 -27.09
C ASN A 6 4.51 7.75 -27.41
N VAL A 7 4.72 7.44 -26.78
CA VAL A 7 5.82 6.71 -26.65
C VAL A 7 6.21 5.93 -27.83
N GLN A 8 6.84 6.52 -28.72
CA GLN A 8 7.72 5.74 -29.54
C GLN A 8 7.13 4.82 -30.60
N THR A 9 5.85 4.59 -30.58
CA THR A 9 5.25 3.59 -31.44
C THR A 9 4.11 4.11 -32.30
N GLY A 10 3.71 5.38 -32.10
CA GLY A 10 2.51 5.94 -32.74
C GLY A 10 1.19 5.33 -32.25
N VAL A 11 1.24 4.48 -31.25
CA VAL A 11 0.07 3.87 -30.63
C VAL A 11 -0.48 4.81 -29.56
N SER A 12 -1.80 5.00 -29.49
CA SER A 12 -2.43 5.82 -28.48
C SER A 12 -2.20 5.29 -27.08
N ASP A 13 -2.33 6.12 -26.10
CA ASP A 13 -2.11 5.80 -24.70
C ASP A 13 -2.87 4.71 -24.16
N ASP A 14 -4.04 4.51 -24.65
CA ASP A 14 -4.89 3.38 -24.32
C ASP A 14 -4.14 2.05 -24.38
N PHE A 15 -3.07 2.00 -25.15
CA PHE A 15 -2.20 0.85 -25.21
C PHE A 15 -1.64 0.40 -23.84
N TRP A 16 -1.26 1.32 -22.97
CA TRP A 16 -0.64 1.01 -21.68
C TRP A 16 -1.64 0.60 -20.62
N ILE A 17 -2.85 1.11 -20.73
CA ILE A 17 -3.93 0.92 -19.77
C ILE A 17 -4.92 -0.17 -20.16
N HIS A 18 -4.92 -0.61 -21.41
CA HIS A 18 -5.78 -1.69 -21.87
C HIS A 18 -5.38 -3.07 -21.33
N THR A 19 -6.35 -3.95 -21.25
CA THR A 19 -6.11 -5.37 -21.01
C THR A 19 -5.36 -5.99 -22.20
N PRO A 20 -4.62 -7.09 -22.02
CA PRO A 20 -3.93 -7.76 -23.12
C PRO A 20 -4.83 -8.12 -24.30
N ASN A 21 -6.11 -8.37 -24.05
CA ASN A 21 -7.06 -8.77 -25.10
C ASN A 21 -7.46 -7.62 -26.02
N THR A 22 -7.18 -6.37 -25.64
CA THR A 22 -7.49 -5.17 -26.42
C THR A 22 -6.25 -4.50 -27.01
N VAL A 23 -5.06 -5.05 -26.73
CA VAL A 23 -3.81 -4.57 -27.33
C VAL A 23 -3.74 -5.08 -28.77
N PRO A 24 -3.42 -4.20 -29.74
CA PRO A 24 -3.20 -4.63 -31.12
C PRO A 24 -2.24 -5.80 -31.22
N SER A 25 -2.55 -6.77 -32.04
CA SER A 25 -1.77 -7.99 -32.21
C SER A 25 -0.36 -7.77 -32.76
N ASP A 26 -0.16 -6.63 -33.41
CA ASP A 26 1.09 -6.19 -34.00
C ASP A 26 2.07 -5.50 -33.02
N PHE A 27 1.63 -5.27 -31.79
CA PHE A 27 2.52 -4.67 -30.79
C PHE A 27 3.54 -5.70 -30.29
N PRO A 28 4.84 -5.50 -30.55
CA PRO A 28 5.83 -6.56 -30.48
C PRO A 28 6.31 -6.93 -29.08
N TYR A 29 5.83 -6.23 -28.03
CA TYR A 29 6.39 -6.39 -26.68
C TYR A 29 5.51 -7.19 -25.75
N GLY A 30 6.07 -8.22 -25.12
CA GLY A 30 5.44 -8.95 -24.02
C GLY A 30 5.28 -8.08 -22.76
N GLN A 31 4.49 -8.57 -21.79
CA GLN A 31 4.16 -7.83 -20.56
C GLN A 31 5.40 -7.37 -19.76
N PHE A 32 6.44 -8.21 -19.70
CA PHE A 32 7.71 -7.86 -19.04
C PHE A 32 8.32 -6.57 -19.60
N ARG A 33 8.46 -6.46 -20.93
CA ARG A 33 9.02 -5.27 -21.58
C ARG A 33 8.13 -4.05 -21.40
N LYS A 34 6.79 -4.24 -21.44
CA LYS A 34 5.83 -3.14 -21.21
C LYS A 34 5.98 -2.57 -19.80
N ARG A 35 6.12 -3.42 -18.78
CA ARG A 35 6.39 -2.96 -17.41
C ARG A 35 7.74 -2.25 -17.30
N GLY A 36 8.77 -2.73 -18.01
CA GLY A 36 10.06 -2.05 -18.08
C GLY A 36 9.97 -0.65 -18.68
N ILE A 37 9.17 -0.46 -19.73
CA ILE A 37 8.94 0.86 -20.34
C ILE A 37 8.20 1.78 -19.37
N LEU A 38 7.21 1.28 -18.62
CA LEU A 38 6.52 2.04 -17.57
C LEU A 38 7.49 2.50 -16.48
N SER A 39 8.40 1.63 -16.05
CA SER A 39 9.45 2.01 -15.11
C SER A 39 10.37 3.09 -15.68
N GLY A 40 10.80 2.94 -16.91
CA GLY A 40 11.60 3.95 -17.61
C GLY A 40 10.88 5.31 -17.74
N TRP A 41 9.59 5.28 -18.08
CA TRP A 41 8.74 6.47 -18.09
C TRP A 41 8.67 7.13 -16.70
N TRP A 42 8.48 6.37 -15.64
CA TRP A 42 8.46 6.90 -14.28
C TRP A 42 9.79 7.57 -13.91
N TRP A 43 10.92 6.89 -14.14
CA TRP A 43 12.26 7.46 -13.92
C TRP A 43 12.52 8.73 -14.73
N TYR A 44 12.06 8.75 -15.98
CA TYR A 44 12.17 9.93 -16.82
C TYR A 44 11.39 11.13 -16.24
N ASN A 45 10.18 10.91 -15.77
CA ASN A 45 9.41 11.96 -15.10
C ASN A 45 10.05 12.42 -13.79
N ALA A 46 10.58 11.51 -13.00
CA ALA A 46 11.33 11.82 -11.78
C ALA A 46 12.53 12.73 -12.08
N TYR A 47 13.28 12.41 -13.13
CA TYR A 47 14.40 13.21 -13.57
C TYR A 47 13.99 14.62 -14.06
N LYS A 48 12.89 14.71 -14.81
CA LYS A 48 12.45 15.97 -15.43
C LYS A 48 11.74 16.93 -14.44
N GLN A 49 11.01 16.42 -13.48
CA GLN A 49 10.16 17.27 -12.63
C GLN A 49 10.91 17.91 -11.45
N ASN A 50 12.08 17.44 -11.10
CA ASN A 50 12.94 17.97 -10.04
C ASN A 50 12.16 18.44 -8.79
N ASN A 51 11.28 17.59 -8.29
CA ASN A 51 10.46 17.85 -7.10
C ASN A 51 10.38 16.62 -6.20
N LEU A 52 9.86 16.80 -4.98
CA LEU A 52 9.78 15.77 -3.96
C LEU A 52 8.78 14.63 -4.31
N LYS A 53 7.82 14.90 -5.21
CA LYS A 53 6.72 13.97 -5.48
C LYS A 53 7.19 12.57 -5.87
N HIS A 54 8.14 12.49 -6.79
CA HIS A 54 8.64 11.19 -7.26
C HIS A 54 9.47 10.44 -6.21
N LYS A 55 10.13 11.15 -5.30
CA LYS A 55 10.76 10.52 -4.12
C LYS A 55 9.71 9.92 -3.20
N LEU A 56 8.57 10.60 -3.02
CA LEU A 56 7.45 10.07 -2.23
C LEU A 56 6.77 8.89 -2.91
N ILE A 57 6.54 8.93 -4.22
CA ILE A 57 6.05 7.77 -4.97
C ILE A 57 6.98 6.57 -4.78
N PHE A 58 8.29 6.78 -4.82
CA PHE A 58 9.26 5.71 -4.59
C PHE A 58 9.24 5.23 -3.14
N PHE A 59 9.14 6.13 -2.16
CA PHE A 59 8.93 5.78 -0.76
C PHE A 59 7.67 4.92 -0.57
N LEU A 60 6.54 5.32 -1.14
CA LEU A 60 5.31 4.53 -1.09
C LEU A 60 5.46 3.18 -1.79
N HIS A 61 6.20 3.13 -2.90
CA HIS A 61 6.53 1.87 -3.57
C HIS A 61 7.39 0.94 -2.70
N THR A 62 8.33 1.47 -1.91
CA THR A 62 9.09 0.65 -0.96
C THR A 62 8.29 0.22 0.26
N THR A 63 7.16 0.88 0.54
CA THR A 63 6.24 0.53 1.63
C THR A 63 5.18 -0.49 1.19
N PHE A 64 4.55 -0.27 0.04
CA PHE A 64 3.50 -1.14 -0.55
C PHE A 64 4.06 -1.86 -1.78
N THR A 65 5.10 -2.64 -1.60
CA THR A 65 5.91 -3.18 -2.69
C THR A 65 5.16 -4.18 -3.57
N VAL A 66 5.32 -4.03 -4.88
CA VAL A 66 5.06 -5.07 -5.88
C VAL A 66 6.29 -5.22 -6.79
N SER A 67 6.57 -6.42 -7.27
CA SER A 67 7.63 -6.62 -8.25
C SER A 67 7.09 -6.39 -9.66
N LYS A 68 7.78 -5.52 -10.43
CA LYS A 68 7.47 -5.34 -11.85
C LYS A 68 7.83 -6.57 -12.70
N ASP A 69 8.77 -7.36 -12.22
CA ASP A 69 9.32 -8.49 -12.98
C ASP A 69 8.50 -9.75 -12.75
N ASP A 70 7.96 -9.92 -11.56
CA ASP A 70 7.21 -11.09 -11.16
C ASP A 70 5.96 -10.71 -10.33
N GLY A 71 4.89 -11.47 -10.46
CA GLY A 71 3.69 -11.41 -9.63
C GLY A 71 2.69 -10.29 -9.93
N VAL A 72 3.11 -9.08 -10.33
CA VAL A 72 2.16 -7.97 -10.59
C VAL A 72 1.23 -8.25 -11.79
N GLY A 73 1.60 -9.14 -12.67
CA GLY A 73 0.80 -9.53 -13.83
C GLY A 73 0.91 -8.56 -15.02
N LYS A 74 -0.23 -7.99 -15.43
CA LYS A 74 -0.30 -7.16 -16.64
C LYS A 74 0.34 -5.80 -16.44
N SER A 75 0.92 -5.24 -17.50
CA SER A 75 1.47 -3.88 -17.49
C SER A 75 0.42 -2.83 -17.11
N SER A 76 -0.84 -3.02 -17.48
CA SER A 76 -1.94 -2.15 -17.07
C SER A 76 -2.18 -2.15 -15.55
N TYR A 77 -1.98 -3.28 -14.87
CA TYR A 77 -2.09 -3.33 -13.40
C TYR A 77 -0.94 -2.59 -12.74
N PHE A 78 0.27 -2.75 -13.27
CA PHE A 78 1.43 -2.00 -12.79
C PHE A 78 1.28 -0.50 -13.02
N TYR A 79 0.68 -0.08 -14.14
CA TYR A 79 0.34 1.32 -14.39
C TYR A 79 -0.67 1.85 -13.38
N ASP A 80 -1.79 1.13 -13.15
CA ASP A 80 -2.81 1.52 -12.20
C ASP A 80 -2.24 1.66 -10.78
N TYR A 81 -1.42 0.70 -10.37
CA TYR A 81 -0.69 0.74 -9.11
C TYR A 81 0.20 2.00 -9.00
N LEU A 82 1.02 2.32 -10.01
CA LEU A 82 1.84 3.54 -10.01
C LEU A 82 0.99 4.81 -9.96
N LYS A 83 -0.16 4.83 -10.66
CA LYS A 83 -1.11 5.95 -10.60
C LYS A 83 -1.74 6.10 -9.23
N LEU A 84 -2.01 5.00 -8.54
CA LEU A 84 -2.52 5.04 -7.16
C LEU A 84 -1.49 5.64 -6.20
N LEU A 85 -0.22 5.24 -6.30
CA LEU A 85 0.85 5.86 -5.51
C LEU A 85 1.06 7.34 -5.86
N ASP A 86 0.96 7.71 -7.14
CA ASP A 86 1.03 9.10 -7.59
C ASP A 86 -0.10 9.97 -7.01
N PHE A 87 -1.32 9.42 -6.96
CA PHE A 87 -2.48 10.10 -6.39
C PHE A 87 -2.28 10.40 -4.89
N PHE A 88 -1.72 9.44 -4.15
CA PHE A 88 -1.51 9.55 -2.71
C PHE A 88 -0.11 10.04 -2.30
N ALA A 89 0.72 10.50 -3.23
CA ALA A 89 2.11 10.90 -2.93
C ALA A 89 2.22 11.95 -1.82
N PHE A 90 1.28 12.88 -1.74
CA PHE A 90 1.18 13.89 -0.68
C PHE A 90 -0.08 13.73 0.18
N GLY A 91 -0.70 12.56 0.12
CA GLY A 91 -2.01 12.32 0.70
C GLY A 91 -1.99 11.53 2.00
N ASN A 92 -3.15 10.97 2.28
CA ASN A 92 -3.44 10.19 3.48
C ASN A 92 -3.02 8.73 3.25
N ILE A 93 -2.06 8.24 4.06
CA ILE A 93 -1.51 6.90 3.91
C ILE A 93 -2.45 5.81 4.43
N LYS A 94 -3.35 6.13 5.38
CA LYS A 94 -4.41 5.22 5.85
C LYS A 94 -5.41 4.97 4.72
N THR A 95 -5.82 6.03 4.03
CA THR A 95 -6.69 5.89 2.85
C THR A 95 -5.99 5.11 1.73
N LEU A 96 -4.70 5.34 1.50
CA LEU A 96 -3.92 4.53 0.56
C LEU A 96 -3.93 3.05 0.95
N ALA A 97 -3.76 2.71 2.24
CA ALA A 97 -3.81 1.32 2.70
C ALA A 97 -5.16 0.64 2.42
N LYS A 98 -6.28 1.38 2.53
CA LYS A 98 -7.61 0.90 2.11
C LYS A 98 -7.67 0.67 0.59
N LYS A 99 -7.22 1.64 -0.20
CA LYS A 99 -7.30 1.59 -1.67
C LYS A 99 -6.37 0.54 -2.28
N ILE A 100 -5.15 0.38 -1.75
CA ILE A 100 -4.19 -0.62 -2.21
C ILE A 100 -4.70 -2.06 -2.00
N SER A 101 -5.57 -2.26 -1.01
CA SER A 101 -6.23 -3.54 -0.75
C SER A 101 -7.20 -3.98 -1.85
N TYR A 102 -7.57 -3.07 -2.75
CA TYR A 102 -8.34 -3.34 -3.96
C TYR A 102 -7.52 -3.14 -5.24
N ASP A 103 -6.23 -2.81 -5.16
CA ASP A 103 -5.40 -2.66 -6.36
C ASP A 103 -5.21 -4.00 -7.09
N ASN A 104 -5.47 -4.02 -8.40
CA ASN A 104 -5.41 -5.26 -9.18
C ASN A 104 -4.00 -5.85 -9.24
N GLY A 105 -2.97 -5.03 -9.25
CA GLY A 105 -1.57 -5.46 -9.25
C GLY A 105 -1.19 -6.09 -7.92
N MET A 106 -1.55 -5.45 -6.81
CA MET A 106 -1.30 -5.94 -5.45
C MET A 106 -2.07 -7.24 -5.16
N LEU A 107 -3.36 -7.30 -5.51
CA LEU A 107 -4.17 -8.50 -5.36
C LEU A 107 -3.63 -9.71 -6.14
N ASN A 108 -3.00 -9.45 -7.30
CA ASN A 108 -2.35 -10.49 -8.07
C ASN A 108 -0.98 -10.85 -7.48
N TYR A 109 -0.20 -9.88 -7.08
CA TYR A 109 1.16 -10.06 -6.55
C TYR A 109 1.19 -10.89 -5.26
N LEU A 110 0.24 -10.65 -4.37
CA LEU A 110 0.12 -11.34 -3.08
C LEU A 110 -0.92 -12.47 -3.07
N ASP A 111 -1.36 -12.94 -4.25
CA ASP A 111 -2.29 -14.07 -4.43
C ASP A 111 -3.62 -13.93 -3.68
N ASN A 112 -4.04 -12.70 -3.30
CA ASN A 112 -5.32 -12.53 -2.61
C ASN A 112 -6.52 -12.92 -3.50
N THR A 113 -6.33 -12.96 -4.81
CA THR A 113 -7.33 -13.46 -5.73
C THR A 113 -7.70 -14.94 -5.47
N ALA A 114 -6.81 -15.74 -4.88
CA ALA A 114 -7.08 -17.10 -4.44
C ALA A 114 -7.80 -17.16 -3.07
N ASN A 115 -7.69 -16.12 -2.24
CA ASN A 115 -8.24 -16.07 -0.89
C ASN A 115 -9.77 -16.13 -0.91
N ASN A 116 -10.36 -17.12 -0.25
CA ASN A 116 -11.80 -17.28 -0.13
C ASN A 116 -12.19 -17.93 1.21
N LYS A 117 -13.48 -17.84 1.58
CA LYS A 117 -14.01 -18.32 2.86
C LYS A 117 -13.74 -19.81 3.17
N ASN A 118 -13.60 -20.65 2.15
CA ASN A 118 -13.37 -22.10 2.32
C ASN A 118 -11.88 -22.46 2.34
N ASN A 119 -11.04 -21.59 1.81
CA ASN A 119 -9.59 -21.72 1.76
C ASN A 119 -8.95 -20.34 1.95
N PRO A 120 -8.88 -19.83 3.19
CA PRO A 120 -8.23 -18.55 3.47
C PRO A 120 -6.76 -18.61 3.06
N ASN A 121 -6.29 -17.53 2.41
CA ASN A 121 -4.89 -17.34 2.05
C ASN A 121 -4.33 -16.20 2.92
N GLU A 122 -3.35 -16.52 3.74
CA GLU A 122 -2.77 -15.59 4.71
C GLU A 122 -1.71 -14.66 4.12
N ASN A 123 -1.25 -14.90 2.88
CA ASN A 123 -0.13 -14.16 2.30
C ASN A 123 -0.37 -12.65 2.32
N TYR A 124 -1.50 -12.18 1.78
CA TYR A 124 -1.84 -10.77 1.81
C TYR A 124 -2.01 -10.24 3.24
N ALA A 125 -2.67 -11.01 4.10
CA ALA A 125 -2.90 -10.63 5.49
C ALA A 125 -1.59 -10.43 6.25
N ARG A 126 -0.63 -11.33 6.05
CA ARG A 126 0.70 -11.27 6.64
C ARG A 126 1.45 -10.03 6.17
N GLU A 127 1.53 -9.79 4.86
CA GLU A 127 2.20 -8.62 4.31
C GLU A 127 1.54 -7.31 4.76
N PHE A 128 0.20 -7.28 4.88
CA PHE A 128 -0.52 -6.11 5.36
C PHE A 128 -0.11 -5.72 6.78
N LEU A 129 -0.01 -6.67 7.70
CA LEU A 129 0.42 -6.41 9.07
C LEU A 129 1.95 -6.25 9.18
N GLU A 130 2.73 -7.13 8.56
CA GLU A 130 4.18 -7.20 8.73
C GLU A 130 4.96 -6.14 7.98
N LEU A 131 4.52 -5.75 6.79
CA LEU A 131 5.27 -4.81 5.95
C LEU A 131 4.52 -3.50 5.69
N PHE A 132 3.19 -3.56 5.51
CA PHE A 132 2.47 -2.37 5.07
C PHE A 132 2.06 -1.47 6.21
N THR A 133 1.77 -2.01 7.40
CA THR A 133 1.19 -1.25 8.51
C THR A 133 1.99 -1.35 9.81
N ILE A 134 1.54 -2.13 10.78
CA ILE A 134 1.97 -2.08 12.19
C ILE A 134 3.37 -2.67 12.46
N LEU A 135 3.88 -3.54 11.55
CA LEU A 135 5.11 -4.32 11.72
C LEU A 135 5.03 -5.33 12.89
N LYS A 136 6.02 -6.22 12.98
CA LYS A 136 6.01 -7.32 13.98
C LYS A 136 6.14 -6.84 15.42
N GLY A 137 7.06 -5.95 15.67
CA GLY A 137 7.57 -5.72 17.02
C GLY A 137 8.39 -6.91 17.55
N PRO A 138 8.84 -6.89 18.81
CA PRO A 138 9.53 -8.00 19.46
C PRO A 138 8.71 -9.29 19.45
N GLN A 139 9.37 -10.41 19.22
CA GLN A 139 8.74 -11.73 19.30
C GLN A 139 8.52 -12.12 20.76
N ILE A 140 7.31 -12.58 21.10
CA ILE A 140 6.91 -13.00 22.46
C ILE A 140 6.56 -14.49 22.56
N GLY A 141 6.53 -15.20 21.43
CA GLY A 141 6.26 -16.63 21.31
C GLY A 141 6.35 -17.09 19.87
N GLU A 142 6.23 -18.37 19.61
CA GLU A 142 6.23 -18.89 18.24
C GLU A 142 5.05 -18.30 17.44
N GLY A 143 5.36 -17.59 16.35
CA GLY A 143 4.38 -16.89 15.51
C GLY A 143 3.70 -15.67 16.17
N ASN A 144 4.01 -15.35 17.42
CA ASN A 144 3.41 -14.24 18.15
C ASN A 144 4.43 -13.12 18.43
N TYR A 145 3.96 -11.90 18.20
CA TYR A 145 4.71 -10.66 18.34
C TYR A 145 3.96 -9.69 19.25
N THR A 146 4.64 -8.65 19.72
CA THR A 146 3.99 -7.64 20.58
C THR A 146 2.85 -6.90 19.86
N ASN A 147 2.95 -6.74 18.54
CA ASN A 147 2.02 -5.92 17.76
C ASN A 147 0.85 -6.73 17.18
N TYR A 148 1.00 -8.02 16.99
CA TYR A 148 -0.05 -8.94 16.54
C TYR A 148 0.34 -10.40 16.79
N THR A 149 -0.63 -11.30 16.67
CA THR A 149 -0.45 -12.75 16.82
C THR A 149 -0.72 -13.47 15.50
N GLU A 150 -0.32 -14.73 15.40
CA GLU A 150 -0.66 -15.58 14.24
C GLU A 150 -2.19 -15.71 14.05
N THR A 151 -2.95 -15.72 15.15
CA THR A 151 -4.44 -15.70 15.07
C THR A 151 -4.95 -14.42 14.43
N ASP A 152 -4.28 -13.27 14.61
CA ASP A 152 -4.67 -12.02 13.97
C ASP A 152 -4.43 -12.06 12.46
N ILE A 153 -3.36 -12.74 12.01
CA ILE A 153 -3.12 -12.96 10.57
C ILE A 153 -4.23 -13.81 9.96
N GLN A 154 -4.60 -14.93 10.61
CA GLN A 154 -5.69 -15.79 10.17
C GLN A 154 -7.03 -15.04 10.13
N THR A 155 -7.28 -14.21 11.13
CA THR A 155 -8.49 -13.37 11.20
C THR A 155 -8.48 -12.29 10.09
N THR A 156 -7.33 -11.67 9.86
CA THR A 156 -7.13 -10.72 8.76
C THR A 156 -7.35 -11.38 7.38
N ALA A 157 -6.89 -12.63 7.19
CA ALA A 157 -7.15 -13.37 5.95
C ALA A 157 -8.66 -13.54 5.68
N LYS A 158 -9.48 -13.69 6.73
CA LYS A 158 -10.95 -13.73 6.60
C LYS A 158 -11.53 -12.39 6.17
N VAL A 159 -11.00 -11.25 6.67
CA VAL A 159 -11.38 -9.89 6.22
C VAL A 159 -11.08 -9.74 4.73
N PHE A 160 -9.90 -10.14 4.27
CA PHE A 160 -9.51 -10.04 2.86
C PHE A 160 -10.14 -11.10 1.95
N SER A 161 -10.82 -12.12 2.52
CA SER A 161 -11.44 -13.17 1.71
C SER A 161 -12.50 -12.61 0.75
N GLY A 162 -12.51 -13.12 -0.48
CA GLY A 162 -13.46 -12.65 -1.49
C GLY A 162 -13.13 -11.31 -2.15
N ILE A 163 -12.11 -10.58 -1.71
CA ILE A 163 -11.61 -9.42 -2.45
C ILE A 163 -10.79 -9.94 -3.64
N LYS A 164 -11.24 -9.60 -4.85
CA LYS A 164 -10.75 -10.16 -6.10
C LYS A 164 -10.29 -9.09 -7.07
N MET A 165 -9.26 -9.40 -7.83
CA MET A 165 -8.89 -8.57 -8.97
C MET A 165 -9.99 -8.57 -10.04
N LYS A 166 -10.07 -7.49 -10.83
CA LYS A 166 -10.96 -7.33 -11.98
C LYS A 166 -10.16 -7.31 -13.28
N PRO A 167 -10.01 -8.46 -13.97
CA PRO A 167 -9.09 -8.58 -15.11
C PRO A 167 -9.34 -7.62 -16.27
N ASN A 168 -10.59 -7.21 -16.50
CA ASN A 168 -10.97 -6.27 -17.56
C ASN A 168 -10.96 -4.80 -17.11
N ARG A 169 -10.60 -4.53 -15.85
CA ARG A 169 -10.42 -3.18 -15.30
C ARG A 169 -11.65 -2.25 -15.43
N ASN A 170 -12.86 -2.81 -15.50
CA ASN A 170 -14.10 -2.04 -15.65
C ASN A 170 -14.78 -1.65 -14.33
N VAL A 171 -14.17 -1.97 -13.19
CA VAL A 171 -14.55 -1.45 -11.88
C VAL A 171 -13.62 -0.29 -11.57
N ILE A 172 -14.18 0.89 -11.43
CA ILE A 172 -13.44 2.14 -11.22
C ILE A 172 -13.70 2.63 -9.81
N ASP A 173 -12.63 2.96 -9.10
CA ASP A 173 -12.75 3.62 -7.80
C ASP A 173 -13.29 5.05 -8.00
N PRO A 174 -14.44 5.40 -7.38
CA PRO A 174 -15.08 6.70 -7.59
C PRO A 174 -14.24 7.88 -7.08
N ASP A 175 -13.36 7.65 -6.10
CA ASP A 175 -12.58 8.71 -5.47
C ASP A 175 -11.32 9.04 -6.26
N THR A 176 -10.69 8.03 -6.88
CA THR A 176 -9.42 8.18 -7.59
C THR A 176 -9.55 8.13 -9.11
N GLY A 177 -10.64 7.57 -9.64
CA GLY A 177 -10.82 7.31 -11.07
C GLY A 177 -9.94 6.15 -11.59
N ILE A 178 -9.31 5.39 -10.70
CA ILE A 178 -8.37 4.31 -11.05
C ILE A 178 -9.10 2.96 -11.05
N PRO A 179 -8.82 2.07 -12.02
CA PRO A 179 -9.35 0.71 -12.01
C PRO A 179 -8.95 -0.08 -10.76
N MET A 180 -9.92 -0.74 -10.16
CA MET A 180 -9.72 -1.53 -8.94
C MET A 180 -10.36 -2.92 -9.01
N GLY A 181 -10.07 -3.75 -8.02
CA GLY A 181 -10.73 -5.02 -7.74
C GLY A 181 -12.16 -4.84 -7.23
N TYR A 182 -12.77 -5.93 -6.82
CA TYR A 182 -14.15 -5.95 -6.33
C TYR A 182 -14.34 -6.99 -5.22
N ALA A 183 -15.41 -6.86 -4.44
CA ALA A 183 -15.79 -7.86 -3.45
C ALA A 183 -16.72 -8.92 -4.08
N LYS A 184 -16.27 -10.18 -4.09
CA LYS A 184 -17.09 -11.32 -4.49
C LYS A 184 -17.79 -11.91 -3.27
N VAL A 185 -18.99 -11.46 -3.00
CA VAL A 185 -19.80 -11.79 -1.82
C VAL A 185 -19.85 -13.29 -1.54
N THR A 186 -20.04 -14.13 -2.57
CA THR A 186 -20.15 -15.59 -2.41
C THR A 186 -18.87 -16.28 -1.93
N GLN A 187 -17.74 -15.58 -1.97
CA GLN A 187 -16.42 -16.06 -1.54
C GLN A 187 -15.90 -15.39 -0.27
N HIS A 188 -16.61 -14.38 0.23
CA HIS A 188 -16.26 -13.71 1.48
C HIS A 188 -16.70 -14.51 2.70
N ASN A 189 -15.88 -14.48 3.77
CA ASN A 189 -16.23 -15.05 5.07
C ASN A 189 -17.16 -14.09 5.82
N THR A 190 -18.35 -14.57 6.17
CA THR A 190 -19.41 -13.77 6.80
C THR A 190 -19.44 -13.85 8.33
N ASP A 191 -18.51 -14.60 8.94
CA ASP A 191 -18.40 -14.67 10.39
C ASP A 191 -17.86 -13.34 10.97
N SER A 192 -18.16 -13.04 12.20
CA SER A 192 -17.51 -11.95 12.93
C SER A 192 -16.01 -12.24 13.12
N LYS A 193 -15.19 -11.22 13.03
CA LYS A 193 -13.73 -11.28 13.12
C LYS A 193 -13.29 -10.70 14.47
N THR A 194 -12.92 -11.54 15.42
CA THR A 194 -12.41 -11.12 16.72
C THR A 194 -10.89 -11.20 16.72
N PHE A 195 -10.23 -10.10 17.01
CA PHE A 195 -8.78 -9.96 17.09
C PHE A 195 -8.26 -10.18 18.51
N SER A 196 -6.97 -10.38 18.64
CA SER A 196 -6.32 -10.61 19.93
C SER A 196 -6.29 -9.37 20.83
N SER A 197 -5.72 -9.53 22.04
CA SER A 197 -5.49 -8.41 22.96
C SER A 197 -4.56 -7.34 22.40
N ALA A 198 -3.72 -7.65 21.37
CA ALA A 198 -2.92 -6.66 20.66
C ALA A 198 -3.81 -5.59 19.98
N PHE A 199 -5.02 -5.94 19.60
CA PHE A 199 -6.05 -5.04 19.07
C PHE A 199 -7.22 -4.85 20.05
N ASN A 200 -6.95 -4.87 21.36
CA ASN A 200 -7.96 -4.67 22.42
C ASN A 200 -9.14 -5.64 22.35
N THR A 201 -8.94 -6.86 21.84
CA THR A 201 -9.99 -7.87 21.61
C THR A 201 -11.17 -7.34 20.78
N GLN A 202 -10.90 -6.39 19.87
CA GLN A 202 -11.93 -5.80 19.03
C GLN A 202 -12.55 -6.85 18.11
N THR A 203 -13.87 -6.76 17.96
CA THR A 203 -14.64 -7.61 17.04
C THR A 203 -15.25 -6.77 15.94
N ILE A 204 -14.98 -7.14 14.68
CA ILE A 204 -15.57 -6.54 13.48
C ILE A 204 -16.71 -7.47 13.03
N PRO A 205 -17.95 -6.97 12.90
CA PRO A 205 -19.09 -7.79 12.44
C PRO A 205 -18.86 -8.26 11.00
N GLY A 206 -19.14 -9.54 10.74
CA GLY A 206 -19.06 -10.09 9.39
C GLY A 206 -20.15 -9.54 8.47
N GLN A 207 -19.83 -9.41 7.18
CA GLN A 207 -20.68 -8.77 6.20
C GLN A 207 -21.04 -9.71 5.05
N SER A 208 -22.23 -9.50 4.45
CA SER A 208 -22.76 -10.35 3.39
C SER A 208 -23.20 -9.59 2.13
N SER A 209 -22.81 -8.34 1.99
CA SER A 209 -23.05 -7.51 0.81
C SER A 209 -21.75 -6.86 0.34
N GLU A 210 -21.67 -6.45 -0.92
CA GLU A 210 -20.47 -5.80 -1.46
C GLU A 210 -20.12 -4.52 -0.69
N ALA A 211 -21.10 -3.68 -0.40
CA ALA A 211 -20.90 -2.47 0.41
C ALA A 211 -20.49 -2.80 1.85
N GLY A 212 -21.09 -3.84 2.45
CA GLY A 212 -20.71 -4.29 3.78
C GLY A 212 -19.28 -4.83 3.86
N ILE A 213 -18.83 -5.61 2.87
CA ILE A 213 -17.45 -6.12 2.80
C ILE A 213 -16.46 -4.96 2.70
N LYS A 214 -16.81 -3.91 1.96
CA LYS A 214 -15.99 -2.70 1.89
C LYS A 214 -15.93 -2.01 3.26
N GLN A 215 -17.08 -1.88 3.95
CA GLN A 215 -17.12 -1.31 5.30
C GLN A 215 -16.32 -2.15 6.31
N GLU A 216 -16.42 -3.48 6.24
CA GLU A 216 -15.64 -4.40 7.08
C GLU A 216 -14.13 -4.20 6.91
N LEU A 217 -13.65 -4.02 5.66
CA LEU A 217 -12.26 -3.67 5.41
C LEU A 217 -11.92 -2.28 5.95
N ASP A 218 -12.80 -1.30 5.79
CA ASP A 218 -12.60 0.04 6.33
C ASP A 218 -12.48 0.02 7.85
N ASP A 219 -13.36 -0.71 8.55
CA ASP A 219 -13.31 -0.89 10.00
C ASP A 219 -12.04 -1.61 10.46
N TYR A 220 -11.59 -2.60 9.71
CA TYR A 220 -10.33 -3.30 9.95
C TYR A 220 -9.12 -2.36 9.82
N VAL A 221 -9.06 -1.57 8.76
CA VAL A 221 -7.96 -0.61 8.59
C VAL A 221 -7.99 0.46 9.69
N GLU A 222 -9.15 0.97 10.06
CA GLU A 222 -9.27 1.90 11.19
C GLU A 222 -8.73 1.28 12.49
N MET A 223 -9.05 0.02 12.79
CA MET A 223 -8.55 -0.69 13.96
C MET A 223 -7.01 -0.79 13.96
N VAL A 224 -6.40 -1.15 12.82
CA VAL A 224 -4.93 -1.26 12.70
C VAL A 224 -4.27 0.11 12.82
N PHE A 225 -4.86 1.15 12.22
CA PHE A 225 -4.33 2.50 12.25
C PHE A 225 -4.61 3.25 13.57
N ALA A 226 -5.50 2.74 14.41
CA ALA A 226 -5.68 3.22 15.77
C ALA A 226 -4.54 2.82 16.71
N GLN A 227 -3.69 1.86 16.32
CA GLN A 227 -2.53 1.44 17.11
C GLN A 227 -1.40 2.47 16.97
N GLU A 228 -0.85 2.92 18.10
CA GLU A 228 0.28 3.87 18.14
C GLU A 228 1.50 3.34 17.35
N GLU A 229 1.77 2.03 17.46
CA GLU A 229 2.88 1.39 16.74
C GLU A 229 2.72 1.46 15.21
N THR A 230 1.52 1.56 14.68
CA THR A 230 1.31 1.80 13.24
C THR A 230 1.87 3.18 12.83
N ALA A 231 1.58 4.23 13.60
CA ALA A 231 2.12 5.55 13.33
C ALA A 231 3.64 5.59 13.47
N LYS A 232 4.20 4.99 14.53
CA LYS A 232 5.65 4.84 14.71
C LYS A 232 6.30 4.08 13.57
N ALA A 233 5.68 3.01 13.09
CA ALA A 233 6.16 2.24 11.95
C ALA A 233 6.31 3.12 10.69
N TYR A 234 5.31 3.95 10.38
CA TYR A 234 5.38 4.86 9.24
C TYR A 234 6.42 5.96 9.43
N VAL A 235 6.50 6.57 10.60
CA VAL A 235 7.50 7.62 10.87
C VAL A 235 8.92 7.05 10.83
N ARG A 236 9.16 5.85 11.39
CA ARG A 236 10.45 5.16 11.27
C ARG A 236 10.83 4.87 9.83
N LYS A 237 9.86 4.47 8.97
CA LYS A 237 10.09 4.28 7.53
C LYS A 237 10.44 5.60 6.83
N ILE A 238 9.71 6.69 7.13
CA ILE A 238 9.98 8.02 6.61
C ILE A 238 11.38 8.47 7.04
N TYR A 239 11.71 8.35 8.31
CA TYR A 239 13.01 8.73 8.84
C TYR A 239 14.14 7.95 8.16
N ARG A 240 14.01 6.62 8.09
CA ARG A 240 14.98 5.76 7.39
C ARG A 240 15.18 6.11 5.92
N TYR A 241 14.13 6.53 5.27
CA TYR A 241 14.17 6.85 3.84
C TYR A 241 14.76 8.24 3.55
N PHE A 242 14.48 9.23 4.40
CA PHE A 242 14.84 10.62 4.14
C PHE A 242 16.04 11.12 4.95
N VAL A 243 16.36 10.51 6.08
CA VAL A 243 17.42 10.98 6.99
C VAL A 243 18.55 9.96 7.07
N LYS A 244 18.41 8.90 7.88
CA LYS A 244 19.44 7.86 8.03
C LYS A 244 18.88 6.49 8.38
N SER A 245 19.65 5.44 8.09
CA SER A 245 19.21 4.03 8.22
C SER A 245 19.14 3.55 9.65
N GLU A 246 19.93 4.10 10.53
CA GLU A 246 20.05 3.73 11.95
C GLU A 246 19.92 4.97 12.82
N TRP A 247 19.41 4.82 14.02
CA TRP A 247 19.27 5.88 15.02
C TRP A 247 19.26 5.30 16.42
N ASP A 248 19.51 6.14 17.40
CA ASP A 248 19.53 5.81 18.81
C ASP A 248 18.19 6.07 19.50
N GLN A 249 18.16 5.85 20.82
CA GLN A 249 16.96 6.04 21.62
C GLN A 249 16.58 7.53 21.78
N GLU A 250 17.53 8.45 21.68
CA GLU A 250 17.26 9.88 21.75
C GLU A 250 16.45 10.32 20.54
N VAL A 251 16.85 9.95 19.34
CA VAL A 251 16.09 10.20 18.11
C VAL A 251 14.70 9.51 18.16
N GLU A 252 14.62 8.31 18.72
CA GLU A 252 13.32 7.63 18.89
C GLU A 252 12.37 8.46 19.78
N ASN A 253 12.89 9.03 20.89
CA ASN A 253 12.10 9.80 21.83
C ASN A 253 11.78 11.21 21.32
N ASP A 254 12.76 11.90 20.74
CA ASP A 254 12.68 13.34 20.47
C ASP A 254 12.21 13.66 19.05
N ILE A 255 12.32 12.69 18.12
CA ILE A 255 11.94 12.86 16.72
C ILE A 255 10.80 11.90 16.33
N ILE A 256 11.02 10.58 16.48
CA ILE A 256 10.06 9.58 15.98
C ILE A 256 8.74 9.66 16.74
N THR A 257 8.78 9.67 18.06
CA THR A 257 7.58 9.68 18.91
C THR A 257 6.74 10.95 18.71
N PRO A 258 7.28 12.18 18.73
CA PRO A 258 6.49 13.39 18.46
C PRO A 258 5.91 13.43 17.04
N LEU A 259 6.68 13.01 16.03
CA LEU A 259 6.19 12.97 14.64
C LEU A 259 5.09 11.90 14.48
N SER A 260 5.14 10.81 15.24
CA SER A 260 4.09 9.78 15.24
C SER A 260 2.78 10.34 15.83
N ALA A 261 2.86 11.11 16.92
CA ALA A 261 1.71 11.82 17.47
C ALA A 261 1.13 12.83 16.48
N GLN A 262 1.99 13.56 15.75
CA GLN A 262 1.56 14.47 14.69
C GLN A 262 0.88 13.72 13.53
N LEU A 263 1.40 12.55 13.13
CA LEU A 263 0.81 11.73 12.08
C LEU A 263 -0.61 11.27 12.46
N ILE A 264 -0.81 10.82 13.71
CA ILE A 264 -2.13 10.47 14.23
C ILE A 264 -3.05 11.70 14.23
N ALA A 265 -2.59 12.84 14.75
CA ALA A 265 -3.37 14.07 14.83
C ALA A 265 -3.79 14.62 13.46
N SER A 266 -3.00 14.37 12.43
CA SER A 266 -3.32 14.73 11.04
C SER A 266 -4.12 13.65 10.28
N ASP A 267 -4.65 12.67 10.99
CA ASP A 267 -5.31 11.49 10.41
C ASP A 267 -4.47 10.83 9.32
N TYR A 268 -3.18 10.62 9.60
CA TYR A 268 -2.23 9.96 8.69
C TYR A 268 -1.92 10.72 7.39
N ASN A 269 -1.97 12.05 7.41
CA ASN A 269 -1.47 12.88 6.33
C ASN A 269 0.06 12.96 6.35
N VAL A 270 0.72 12.28 5.42
CA VAL A 270 2.19 12.18 5.36
C VAL A 270 2.85 13.54 5.12
N LEU A 271 2.20 14.43 4.36
CA LEU A 271 2.78 15.73 4.01
C LEU A 271 3.12 16.60 5.23
N ASP A 272 2.29 16.55 6.27
CA ASP A 272 2.49 17.38 7.47
C ASP A 272 3.71 16.91 8.27
N VAL A 273 3.87 15.60 8.43
CA VAL A 273 5.06 15.01 9.07
C VAL A 273 6.32 15.31 8.26
N LEU A 274 6.26 15.17 6.94
CA LEU A 274 7.39 15.49 6.06
C LEU A 274 7.79 16.97 6.16
N LYS A 275 6.83 17.89 6.17
CA LYS A 275 7.12 19.31 6.33
C LYS A 275 7.85 19.60 7.65
N THR A 276 7.40 18.99 8.75
CA THR A 276 8.04 19.14 10.05
C THR A 276 9.46 18.58 10.02
N LEU A 277 9.64 17.35 9.58
CA LEU A 277 10.93 16.67 9.52
C LEU A 277 11.94 17.42 8.62
N LEU A 278 11.56 17.69 7.36
CA LEU A 278 12.46 18.27 6.35
C LEU A 278 12.79 19.76 6.61
N LYS A 279 12.10 20.42 7.55
CA LYS A 279 12.40 21.79 7.98
C LYS A 279 13.06 21.85 9.36
N SER A 280 13.25 20.72 10.01
CA SER A 280 13.89 20.66 11.33
C SER A 280 15.39 20.93 11.24
N LYS A 281 15.98 21.41 12.31
CA LYS A 281 17.45 21.52 12.45
C LYS A 281 18.10 20.14 12.34
N HIS A 282 17.47 19.13 12.91
CA HIS A 282 17.91 17.75 12.86
C HIS A 282 18.13 17.25 11.42
N PHE A 283 17.23 17.59 10.49
CA PHE A 283 17.39 17.20 9.07
C PHE A 283 18.61 17.84 8.40
N TYR A 284 19.04 19.01 8.87
CA TYR A 284 20.20 19.75 8.35
C TYR A 284 21.47 19.54 9.20
N ASP A 285 21.42 18.63 10.17
CA ASP A 285 22.53 18.36 11.08
C ASP A 285 23.00 19.62 11.86
N GLU A 286 22.04 20.49 12.19
CA GLU A 286 22.30 21.74 12.95
C GLU A 286 22.09 21.56 14.46
N ASP A 287 21.69 20.37 14.90
CA ASP A 287 21.49 20.00 16.30
C ASP A 287 22.65 19.21 16.89
N ASP A 288 23.68 18.96 16.08
CA ASP A 288 24.92 18.29 16.48
C ASP A 288 24.74 16.87 17.07
N LEU A 289 23.61 16.23 16.74
CA LEU A 289 23.30 14.87 17.20
C LEU A 289 24.07 13.78 16.42
N ASP A 290 24.72 14.14 15.31
CA ASP A 290 25.42 13.19 14.42
C ASP A 290 26.94 13.33 14.45
N SER A 291 27.49 14.09 15.38
CA SER A 291 28.93 14.27 15.53
C SER A 291 29.65 13.08 16.20
#